data_a6068bcca9300cff7b206cf036133ae8
#
_entry.id   a6068bcca9300cff7b206cf036133ae8
#
_cell.length_a   1.000
_cell.length_b   1.000
_cell.length_c   1.000
_cell.angle_alpha   90.00
_cell.angle_beta   90.00
_cell.angle_gamma   90.00
#
_symmetry.space_group_name_H-M   'P 1'
#
loop_
_entity.id
_entity.type
_entity.pdbx_description
1 polymer ?
#
loop_
_entity_poly.entity_id
_entity_poly.type
_entity_poly.pdbx_seq_one_letter_code
_entity_poly.pdbx_strand_id
1 'polypeptide(L)'
;NVAVIGNNRPKALPVSEIDFSRLSENNPKICTYEAKWVTDSPVYLKTPPVCPADISRELEQELFSIAVKAYNALGCRDYARIDMRMGEDGIPKVLEVNPNPDISQNAGFARSAAADGLDYSRLILEIVRMAHNRYQDSEQ
;
A
#
# COMPACT_ATOMS: atom_id res chain seq x y z
N ASN A 1 -1.97 -2.93 3.82
CA ASN A 1 -2.00 -2.49 2.41
C ASN A 1 -0.69 -2.85 1.70
N VAL A 2 -0.77 -2.97 0.37
CA VAL A 2 0.37 -3.23 -0.51
C VAL A 2 0.38 -2.18 -1.61
N ALA A 3 1.49 -1.46 -1.74
CA ALA A 3 1.76 -0.61 -2.88
C ALA A 3 2.26 -1.47 -4.04
N VAL A 4 1.78 -1.20 -5.25
CA VAL A 4 2.20 -1.88 -6.49
C VAL A 4 2.66 -0.83 -7.48
N ILE A 5 3.79 -1.08 -8.15
CA ILE A 5 4.40 -0.17 -9.11
C ILE A 5 4.81 -0.93 -10.39
N GLY A 6 4.57 -0.33 -11.55
CA GLY A 6 4.96 -0.91 -12.84
C GLY A 6 3.79 -1.24 -13.76
N ASN A 7 4.08 -1.40 -15.06
CA ASN A 7 3.08 -1.68 -16.10
C ASN A 7 3.14 -3.15 -16.57
N ASN A 8 4.11 -3.53 -17.38
CA ASN A 8 4.17 -4.88 -17.97
C ASN A 8 4.51 -5.98 -16.95
N ARG A 9 5.26 -5.64 -15.90
CA ARG A 9 5.65 -6.54 -14.82
C ARG A 9 5.49 -5.79 -13.50
N PRO A 10 4.26 -5.59 -13.00
CA PRO A 10 4.04 -4.86 -11.77
C PRO A 10 4.69 -5.57 -10.59
N LYS A 11 5.37 -4.79 -9.76
CA LYS A 11 6.05 -5.22 -8.55
C LYS A 11 5.28 -4.77 -7.32
N ALA A 12 4.97 -5.68 -6.41
CA ALA A 12 4.50 -5.35 -5.08
C ALA A 12 5.69 -4.85 -4.23
N LEU A 13 5.45 -3.78 -3.48
CA LEU A 13 6.40 -3.20 -2.53
C LEU A 13 6.13 -3.76 -1.12
N PRO A 14 7.08 -3.64 -0.17
CA PRO A 14 6.91 -4.14 1.17
C PRO A 14 5.57 -3.78 1.80
N VAL A 15 4.96 -4.77 2.45
CA VAL A 15 3.63 -4.64 3.07
C VAL A 15 3.68 -3.58 4.17
N SER A 16 2.67 -2.72 4.20
CA SER A 16 2.45 -1.77 5.28
C SER A 16 1.16 -2.12 6.02
N GLU A 17 1.19 -2.05 7.34
CA GLU A 17 0.02 -2.26 8.19
C GLU A 17 -0.24 -1.07 9.11
N ILE A 18 -1.45 -0.97 9.62
CA ILE A 18 -1.80 -0.10 10.74
C ILE A 18 -1.77 -0.97 11.99
N ASP A 19 -0.90 -0.64 12.93
CA ASP A 19 -0.80 -1.35 14.20
C ASP A 19 -1.94 -0.92 15.14
N PHE A 20 -2.83 -1.85 15.46
CA PHE A 20 -3.94 -1.64 16.40
C PHE A 20 -3.66 -2.20 17.80
N SER A 21 -2.46 -2.69 18.09
CA SER A 21 -2.13 -3.34 19.37
C SER A 21 -2.29 -2.43 20.57
N ARG A 22 -2.15 -1.12 20.35
CA ARG A 22 -2.26 -0.08 21.41
C ARG A 22 -3.69 0.43 21.65
N LEU A 23 -4.65 -0.01 20.83
CA LEU A 23 -6.07 0.30 21.08
C LEU A 23 -6.61 -0.56 22.21
N SER A 24 -7.56 0.00 22.98
CA SER A 24 -8.28 -0.78 23.98
C SER A 24 -9.17 -1.81 23.28
N GLU A 25 -9.44 -2.92 23.97
CA GLU A 25 -10.28 -4.03 23.46
C GLU A 25 -11.70 -3.58 23.03
N ASN A 26 -12.21 -2.51 23.65
CA ASN A 26 -13.52 -1.95 23.32
C ASN A 26 -13.52 -1.09 22.04
N ASN A 27 -12.36 -0.76 21.50
CA ASN A 27 -12.28 0.03 20.27
C ASN A 27 -12.25 -0.89 19.04
N PRO A 28 -13.04 -0.58 18.01
CA PRO A 28 -12.98 -1.34 16.78
C PRO A 28 -11.61 -1.18 16.12
N LYS A 29 -10.98 -2.28 15.73
CA LYS A 29 -9.69 -2.29 15.04
C LYS A 29 -9.87 -1.89 13.57
N ILE A 30 -10.29 -0.66 13.33
CA ILE A 30 -10.50 -0.06 12.01
C ILE A 30 -9.80 1.30 11.92
N CYS A 31 -9.38 1.67 10.71
CA CYS A 31 -8.80 2.98 10.45
C CYS A 31 -9.93 4.00 10.25
N THR A 32 -10.38 4.63 11.34
CA THR A 32 -11.43 5.64 11.33
C THR A 32 -10.93 6.96 10.73
N TYR A 33 -11.86 7.89 10.48
CA TYR A 33 -11.51 9.27 10.10
C TYR A 33 -10.55 9.90 11.13
N GLU A 34 -10.85 9.72 12.41
CA GLU A 34 -10.00 10.22 13.50
C GLU A 34 -8.58 9.63 13.45
N ALA A 35 -8.47 8.31 13.21
CA ALA A 35 -7.18 7.62 13.05
C ALA A 35 -6.37 8.09 11.82
N LYS A 36 -7.01 8.70 10.82
CA LYS A 36 -6.32 9.19 9.61
C LYS A 36 -5.96 10.66 9.67
N TRP A 37 -6.84 11.50 10.22
CA TRP A 37 -6.80 12.94 9.97
C TRP A 37 -6.69 13.81 11.23
N VAL A 38 -6.92 13.25 12.42
CA VAL A 38 -6.83 14.01 13.66
C VAL A 38 -5.53 13.64 14.39
N THR A 39 -4.45 14.29 13.97
CA THR A 39 -3.06 13.93 14.36
C THR A 39 -2.79 13.93 15.85
N ASP A 40 -3.55 14.71 16.63
CA ASP A 40 -3.40 14.83 18.08
C ASP A 40 -4.36 13.92 18.85
N SER A 41 -5.19 13.14 18.16
CA SER A 41 -6.14 12.26 18.82
C SER A 41 -5.46 11.04 19.45
N PRO A 42 -5.99 10.55 20.58
CA PRO A 42 -5.51 9.30 21.18
C PRO A 42 -5.59 8.10 20.22
N VAL A 43 -6.56 8.10 19.31
CA VAL A 43 -6.76 7.03 18.32
C VAL A 43 -5.64 7.09 17.27
N TYR A 44 -5.34 8.27 16.72
CA TYR A 44 -4.25 8.46 15.78
C TYR A 44 -2.90 8.00 16.36
N LEU A 45 -2.58 8.45 17.59
CA LEU A 45 -1.32 8.13 18.26
C LEU A 45 -1.18 6.63 18.60
N LYS A 46 -2.30 5.92 18.74
CA LYS A 46 -2.34 4.49 19.04
C LYS A 46 -2.46 3.58 17.83
N THR A 47 -2.54 4.14 16.63
CA THR A 47 -2.66 3.40 15.37
C THR A 47 -1.52 3.75 14.39
N PRO A 48 -0.25 3.61 14.79
CA PRO A 48 0.85 3.96 13.92
C PRO A 48 0.92 3.03 12.71
N PRO A 49 1.29 3.56 11.54
CA PRO A 49 1.65 2.73 10.40
C PRO A 49 3.01 2.08 10.62
N VAL A 50 3.12 0.79 10.31
CA VAL A 50 4.34 -0.01 10.35
C VAL A 50 4.67 -0.48 8.94
N CYS A 51 5.90 -0.26 8.49
CA CYS A 51 6.39 -0.71 7.19
C CYS A 51 7.91 -0.95 7.24
N PRO A 52 8.41 -2.13 6.87
CA PRO A 52 7.61 -3.32 6.50
C PRO A 52 6.80 -3.85 7.68
N ALA A 53 5.67 -4.50 7.39
CA ALA A 53 4.85 -5.18 8.38
C ALA A 53 5.61 -6.40 8.96
N ASP A 54 5.42 -6.65 10.26
CA ASP A 54 5.98 -7.83 10.94
C ASP A 54 5.09 -9.06 10.72
N ILE A 55 5.25 -9.69 9.57
CA ILE A 55 4.47 -10.85 9.12
C ILE A 55 5.38 -11.97 8.60
N SER A 56 4.87 -13.18 8.52
CA SER A 56 5.64 -14.28 7.94
C SER A 56 5.90 -14.06 6.44
N ARG A 57 6.98 -14.64 5.94
CA ARG A 57 7.34 -14.55 4.52
C ARG A 57 6.28 -15.17 3.62
N GLU A 58 5.64 -16.23 4.07
CA GLU A 58 4.56 -16.91 3.35
C GLU A 58 3.36 -15.99 3.17
N LEU A 59 2.94 -15.30 4.25
CA LEU A 59 1.85 -14.34 4.21
C LEU A 59 2.21 -13.14 3.34
N GLU A 60 3.43 -12.63 3.44
CA GLU A 60 3.90 -11.53 2.58
C GLU A 60 3.78 -11.89 1.10
N GLN A 61 4.25 -13.08 0.71
CA GLN A 61 4.16 -13.56 -0.68
C GLN A 61 2.72 -13.74 -1.16
N GLU A 62 1.85 -14.23 -0.29
CA GLU A 62 0.42 -14.34 -0.58
C GLU A 62 -0.19 -12.95 -0.83
N LEU A 63 0.07 -11.97 0.06
CA LEU A 63 -0.40 -10.60 -0.07
C LEU A 63 0.13 -9.94 -1.37
N PHE A 64 1.39 -10.16 -1.72
CA PHE A 64 1.97 -9.68 -2.99
C PHE A 64 1.25 -10.28 -4.19
N SER A 65 0.99 -11.59 -4.17
CA SER A 65 0.27 -12.28 -5.25
C SER A 65 -1.14 -11.72 -5.42
N ILE A 66 -1.87 -11.54 -4.32
CA ILE A 66 -3.23 -10.96 -4.32
C ILE A 66 -3.19 -9.53 -4.85
N ALA A 67 -2.25 -8.70 -4.38
CA ALA A 67 -2.14 -7.32 -4.78
C ALA A 67 -1.86 -7.17 -6.28
N VAL A 68 -0.92 -7.93 -6.82
CA VAL A 68 -0.59 -7.91 -8.26
C VAL A 68 -1.76 -8.41 -9.11
N LYS A 69 -2.47 -9.45 -8.66
CA LYS A 69 -3.69 -9.93 -9.35
C LYS A 69 -4.78 -8.87 -9.38
N ALA A 70 -5.04 -8.20 -8.26
CA ALA A 70 -6.04 -7.15 -8.17
C ALA A 70 -5.68 -5.94 -9.06
N TYR A 71 -4.39 -5.54 -9.03
CA TYR A 71 -3.83 -4.49 -9.87
C TYR A 71 -4.10 -4.76 -11.36
N ASN A 72 -3.74 -5.96 -11.83
CA ASN A 72 -3.91 -6.36 -13.22
C ASN A 72 -5.39 -6.51 -13.61
N ALA A 73 -6.21 -7.09 -12.73
CA ALA A 73 -7.64 -7.32 -13.00
C ALA A 73 -8.41 -6.02 -13.23
N LEU A 74 -8.00 -4.92 -12.57
CA LEU A 74 -8.62 -3.61 -12.75
C LEU A 74 -7.89 -2.72 -13.79
N GLY A 75 -6.89 -3.26 -14.49
CA GLY A 75 -6.16 -2.52 -15.50
C GLY A 75 -5.41 -1.30 -14.96
N CYS A 76 -4.95 -1.37 -13.71
CA CYS A 76 -4.14 -0.30 -13.11
C CYS A 76 -2.87 -0.06 -13.90
N ARG A 77 -2.37 1.18 -13.88
CA ARG A 77 -1.18 1.61 -14.61
C ARG A 77 -0.28 2.40 -13.71
N ASP A 78 1.02 2.27 -13.95
CA ASP A 78 2.10 3.00 -13.30
C ASP A 78 2.21 2.69 -11.79
N TYR A 79 1.17 2.92 -11.01
CA TYR A 79 1.14 2.62 -9.58
C TYR A 79 -0.29 2.50 -9.05
N ALA A 80 -0.48 1.75 -7.96
CA ALA A 80 -1.73 1.68 -7.21
C ALA A 80 -1.46 1.18 -5.78
N ARG A 81 -2.42 1.37 -4.87
CA ARG A 81 -2.40 0.78 -3.54
C ARG A 81 -3.60 -0.14 -3.37
N ILE A 82 -3.31 -1.34 -2.90
CA ILE A 82 -4.30 -2.36 -2.63
C ILE A 82 -4.48 -2.46 -1.11
N ASP A 83 -5.66 -2.11 -0.63
CA ASP A 83 -6.01 -2.18 0.77
C ASP A 83 -6.69 -3.52 1.05
N MET A 84 -6.17 -4.23 2.03
CA MET A 84 -6.62 -5.58 2.40
C MET A 84 -6.90 -5.67 3.88
N ARG A 85 -7.77 -6.60 4.23
CA ARG A 85 -8.06 -6.99 5.60
C ARG A 85 -8.04 -8.50 5.73
N MET A 86 -7.47 -8.96 6.81
CA MET A 86 -7.50 -10.37 7.20
C MET A 86 -8.39 -10.51 8.43
N GLY A 87 -9.34 -11.42 8.38
CA GLY A 87 -10.20 -11.79 9.50
C GLY A 87 -9.56 -12.86 10.39
N GLU A 88 -10.34 -13.39 11.33
CA GLU A 88 -9.92 -14.50 12.20
C GLU A 88 -9.70 -15.81 11.42
N ASP A 89 -10.28 -15.90 10.23
CA ASP A 89 -10.09 -17.01 9.28
C ASP A 89 -8.69 -17.04 8.65
N GLY A 90 -7.87 -16.01 8.90
CA GLY A 90 -6.53 -15.89 8.34
C GLY A 90 -6.50 -15.64 6.83
N ILE A 91 -7.65 -15.41 6.19
CA ILE A 91 -7.75 -15.23 4.74
C ILE A 91 -7.72 -13.73 4.38
N PRO A 92 -6.72 -13.25 3.60
CA PRO A 92 -6.67 -11.87 3.15
C PRO A 92 -7.81 -11.56 2.16
N LYS A 93 -8.51 -10.46 2.39
CA LYS A 93 -9.62 -9.98 1.53
C LYS A 93 -9.29 -8.59 1.04
N VAL A 94 -9.38 -8.37 -0.28
CA VAL A 94 -9.23 -7.04 -0.87
C VAL A 94 -10.45 -6.21 -0.54
N LEU A 95 -10.22 -5.05 0.06
CA LEU A 95 -11.26 -4.08 0.36
C LEU A 95 -11.37 -3.02 -0.72
N GLU A 96 -10.21 -2.54 -1.20
CA GLU A 96 -10.13 -1.44 -2.15
C GLU A 96 -8.88 -1.58 -3.02
N VAL A 97 -9.01 -1.21 -4.28
CA VAL A 97 -7.87 -0.92 -5.16
C VAL A 97 -7.91 0.57 -5.48
N ASN A 98 -6.94 1.31 -4.98
CA ASN A 98 -6.82 2.75 -5.22
C ASN A 98 -5.79 3.02 -6.31
N PRO A 99 -6.21 3.40 -7.55
CA PRO A 99 -5.30 3.66 -8.66
C PRO A 99 -4.63 5.04 -8.60
N ASN A 100 -4.98 5.87 -7.62
CA ASN A 100 -4.38 7.18 -7.40
C ASN A 100 -4.16 7.42 -5.90
N PRO A 101 -3.32 6.59 -5.23
CA PRO A 101 -3.04 6.75 -3.82
C PRO A 101 -2.24 8.02 -3.54
N ASP A 102 -2.31 8.50 -2.30
CA ASP A 102 -1.43 9.55 -1.82
C ASP A 102 0.04 9.10 -1.92
N ILE A 103 0.82 9.82 -2.72
CA ILE A 103 2.26 9.62 -2.92
C ILE A 103 3.10 10.72 -2.26
N SER A 104 2.54 11.53 -1.36
CA SER A 104 3.32 12.49 -0.56
C SER A 104 4.47 11.78 0.16
N GLN A 105 5.54 12.51 0.46
CA GLN A 105 6.77 11.93 1.02
C GLN A 105 6.55 11.11 2.30
N ASN A 106 5.56 11.50 3.12
CA ASN A 106 5.21 10.81 4.37
C ASN A 106 4.03 9.83 4.23
N ALA A 107 3.50 9.65 3.03
CA ALA A 107 2.38 8.75 2.78
C ALA A 107 2.79 7.27 2.79
N GLY A 108 1.82 6.38 2.92
CA GLY A 108 2.04 4.94 2.98
C GLY A 108 2.74 4.39 1.76
N PHE A 109 2.42 4.90 0.57
CA PHE A 109 3.07 4.48 -0.67
C PHE A 109 4.58 4.79 -0.67
N ALA A 110 4.95 6.02 -0.30
CA ALA A 110 6.35 6.45 -0.24
C ALA A 110 7.13 5.68 0.85
N ARG A 111 6.48 5.33 1.98
CA ARG A 111 7.10 4.48 3.02
C ARG A 111 7.40 3.08 2.51
N SER A 112 6.46 2.45 1.79
CA SER A 112 6.68 1.13 1.18
C SER A 112 7.81 1.17 0.15
N ALA A 113 7.88 2.23 -0.66
CA ALA A 113 8.97 2.43 -1.62
C ALA A 113 10.34 2.60 -0.91
N ALA A 114 10.39 3.40 0.15
CA ALA A 114 11.60 3.59 0.94
C ALA A 114 12.07 2.28 1.61
N ALA A 115 11.14 1.47 2.12
CA ALA A 115 11.44 0.15 2.68
C ALA A 115 12.01 -0.84 1.62
N ASP A 116 11.66 -0.65 0.34
CA ASP A 116 12.23 -1.39 -0.80
C ASP A 116 13.57 -0.79 -1.31
N GLY A 117 14.08 0.26 -0.65
CA GLY A 117 15.32 0.95 -1.06
C GLY A 117 15.14 2.02 -2.12
N LEU A 118 13.90 2.37 -2.47
CA LEU A 118 13.58 3.42 -3.44
C LEU A 118 13.27 4.73 -2.72
N ASP A 119 14.23 5.65 -2.67
CA ASP A 119 14.02 6.97 -2.07
C ASP A 119 12.93 7.78 -2.80
N TYR A 120 12.43 8.82 -2.14
CA TYR A 120 11.29 9.59 -2.63
C TYR A 120 11.53 10.20 -4.02
N SER A 121 12.70 10.76 -4.27
CA SER A 121 13.03 11.39 -5.56
C SER A 121 13.05 10.36 -6.67
N ARG A 122 13.64 9.19 -6.42
CA ARG A 122 13.64 8.06 -7.36
C ARG A 122 12.25 7.50 -7.59
N LEU A 123 11.43 7.40 -6.55
CA LEU A 123 10.03 6.97 -6.68
C LEU A 123 9.28 7.87 -7.67
N ILE A 124 9.35 9.18 -7.50
CA ILE A 124 8.66 10.13 -8.38
C ILE A 124 9.20 10.03 -9.82
N LEU A 125 10.52 9.94 -9.98
CA LEU A 125 11.13 9.76 -11.30
C LEU A 125 10.69 8.45 -11.98
N GLU A 126 10.59 7.36 -11.25
CA GLU A 126 10.11 6.08 -11.79
C GLU A 126 8.65 6.15 -12.24
N ILE A 127 7.77 6.79 -11.45
CA ILE A 127 6.37 7.01 -11.86
C ILE A 127 6.31 7.82 -13.16
N VAL A 128 7.07 8.91 -13.25
CA VAL A 128 7.13 9.75 -14.47
C VAL A 128 7.67 8.95 -15.67
N ARG A 129 8.73 8.16 -15.48
CA ARG A 129 9.29 7.32 -16.56
C ARG A 129 8.31 6.29 -17.06
N MET A 130 7.60 5.60 -16.16
CA MET A 130 6.58 4.61 -16.53
C MET A 130 5.47 5.23 -17.35
N ALA A 131 4.97 6.39 -16.92
CA ALA A 131 3.95 7.13 -17.65
C ALA A 131 4.44 7.57 -19.03
N HIS A 132 5.66 8.12 -19.12
CA HIS A 132 6.28 8.53 -20.38
C HIS A 132 6.42 7.36 -21.36
N ASN A 133 6.99 6.24 -20.90
CA ASN A 133 7.18 5.05 -21.75
C ASN A 133 5.85 4.51 -22.28
N ARG A 134 4.80 4.48 -21.43
CA ARG A 134 3.47 4.04 -21.82
C ARG A 134 2.86 4.91 -22.94
N TYR A 135 3.13 6.22 -22.93
CA TYR A 135 2.68 7.10 -24.01
C TYR A 135 3.44 6.85 -25.32
N GLN A 136 4.73 6.62 -25.27
CA GLN A 136 5.55 6.30 -26.45
C GLN A 136 5.11 4.98 -27.10
N ASP A 137 4.81 3.95 -26.29
CA ASP A 137 4.33 2.65 -26.78
C ASP A 137 2.94 2.73 -27.42
N SER A 138 2.13 3.73 -27.07
CA SER A 138 0.77 3.91 -27.62
C SER A 138 0.73 4.69 -28.95
N GLU A 139 1.84 5.31 -29.36
CA GLU A 139 1.98 6.04 -30.62
C GLU A 139 2.56 5.18 -31.78
N GLN A 140 2.92 3.92 -31.50
CA GLN A 140 3.37 2.92 -32.46
C GLN A 140 2.26 1.92 -32.80
#